data_b4bbd7dc98bcd7fc55290f9bf89f9009
#
_entry.id   b4bbd7dc98bcd7fc55290f9bf89f9009
#
_cell.length_a   1.000
_cell.length_b   1.000
_cell.length_c   1.000
_cell.angle_alpha   90.00
_cell.angle_beta   90.00
_cell.angle_gamma   90.00
#
_symmetry.space_group_name_H-M   'P 1'
#
loop_
_entity.id
_entity.type
_entity.pdbx_description
1 polymer ?
#
loop_
_entity_poly.entity_id
_entity_poly.type
_entity_poly.pdbx_seq_one_letter_code
_entity_poly.pdbx_strand_id
1 'polypeptide(L)'
;SEMCIRDSIWEADRLHEMLGVPVCAYETEAAFAADDKQNGSLLMMYESITCKVHEVFKDGETFRIGEVPVTVLHTPGHTAGGVSYITPDAVFTGDTLMGYSVGRCDLPTGNSAELRESLKKLAALPGNPDICGGHGPVTTLEDEKRRNPYL
;
A
#
# COMPACT_ATOMS: atom_id res chain seq x y z
N SER A 1 -4.47 -11.83 -2.66
CA SER A 1 -4.17 -12.86 -3.64
C SER A 1 -2.67 -13.12 -3.67
N GLU A 2 -2.26 -14.24 -4.24
CA GLU A 2 -0.86 -14.66 -4.38
C GLU A 2 0.05 -13.59 -5.02
N MET A 3 -0.51 -12.71 -5.82
CA MET A 3 0.23 -11.65 -6.49
C MET A 3 0.64 -10.51 -5.55
N CYS A 4 -0.13 -10.17 -4.52
CA CYS A 4 0.18 -9.02 -3.67
C CYS A 4 1.54 -9.13 -2.96
N ILE A 5 1.87 -10.28 -2.38
CA ILE A 5 3.16 -10.49 -1.71
C ILE A 5 4.30 -10.53 -2.72
N ARG A 6 4.10 -11.29 -3.80
CA ARG A 6 5.09 -11.43 -4.87
C ARG A 6 5.41 -10.08 -5.51
N ASP A 7 4.39 -9.29 -5.82
CA ASP A 7 4.57 -8.01 -6.50
C ASP A 7 5.10 -6.91 -5.56
N SER A 8 4.90 -7.06 -4.25
CA SER A 8 5.25 -6.01 -3.28
C SER A 8 6.63 -6.18 -2.63
N ILE A 9 7.03 -7.40 -2.28
CA ILE A 9 8.26 -7.59 -1.46
C ILE A 9 9.31 -8.50 -2.07
N TRP A 10 8.99 -9.31 -3.09
CA TRP A 10 9.91 -10.33 -3.62
C TRP A 10 11.28 -9.77 -4.06
N GLU A 11 11.28 -8.65 -4.75
CA GLU A 11 12.52 -8.05 -5.27
C GLU A 11 13.05 -6.89 -4.41
N ALA A 12 12.41 -6.59 -3.27
CA ALA A 12 12.75 -5.41 -2.47
C ALA A 12 14.19 -5.45 -1.94
N ASP A 13 14.62 -6.59 -1.38
CA ASP A 13 15.99 -6.76 -0.89
C ASP A 13 17.01 -6.70 -2.02
N ARG A 14 16.70 -7.30 -3.18
CA ARG A 14 17.54 -7.23 -4.37
C ARG A 14 17.68 -5.80 -4.90
N LEU A 15 16.60 -5.04 -4.94
CA LEU A 15 16.66 -3.62 -5.33
C LEU A 15 17.50 -2.81 -4.34
N HIS A 16 17.38 -3.09 -3.04
CA HIS A 16 18.24 -2.49 -2.03
C HIS A 16 19.72 -2.76 -2.31
N GLU A 17 20.08 -4.03 -2.53
CA GLU A 17 21.47 -4.43 -2.83
C GLU A 17 22.01 -3.80 -4.11
N MET A 18 21.19 -3.72 -5.16
CA MET A 18 21.61 -3.16 -6.46
C MET A 18 21.73 -1.64 -6.48
N LEU A 19 20.85 -0.94 -5.78
CA LEU A 19 20.70 0.51 -5.89
C LEU A 19 21.21 1.25 -4.65
N GLY A 20 21.44 0.55 -3.53
CA GLY A 20 21.84 1.17 -2.26
C GLY A 20 20.74 2.04 -1.63
N VAL A 21 19.47 1.86 -2.04
CA VAL A 21 18.33 2.60 -1.51
C VAL A 21 17.67 1.84 -0.36
N PRO A 22 17.19 2.51 0.71
CA PRO A 22 16.52 1.81 1.80
C PRO A 22 15.18 1.22 1.35
N VAL A 23 14.82 0.07 1.93
CA VAL A 23 13.44 -0.44 1.88
C VAL A 23 12.70 0.16 3.05
N CYS A 24 11.60 0.81 2.77
CA CYS A 24 10.79 1.52 3.76
C CYS A 24 9.40 0.91 3.85
N ALA A 25 8.84 0.84 5.06
CA ALA A 25 7.47 0.39 5.29
C ALA A 25 6.82 1.17 6.44
N TYR A 26 5.52 1.02 6.59
CA TYR A 26 4.84 1.49 7.78
C TYR A 26 5.28 0.69 9.01
N GLU A 27 5.30 1.30 10.19
CA GLU A 27 5.90 0.71 11.41
C GLU A 27 5.36 -0.69 11.75
N THR A 28 4.07 -0.96 11.53
CA THR A 28 3.49 -2.28 11.78
C THR A 28 3.81 -3.31 10.70
N GLU A 29 4.10 -2.88 9.47
CA GLU A 29 4.44 -3.77 8.36
C GLU A 29 5.89 -4.27 8.42
N ALA A 30 6.77 -3.60 9.14
CA ALA A 30 8.17 -3.99 9.22
C ALA A 30 8.35 -5.41 9.81
N ALA A 31 7.62 -5.73 10.88
CA ALA A 31 7.62 -7.07 11.47
C ALA A 31 6.90 -8.09 10.57
N PHE A 32 5.84 -7.66 9.90
CA PHE A 32 5.04 -8.46 8.99
C PHE A 32 5.85 -8.89 7.75
N ALA A 33 6.59 -7.98 7.13
CA ALA A 33 7.44 -8.26 5.98
C ALA A 33 8.58 -9.23 6.29
N ALA A 34 9.06 -9.26 7.53
CA ALA A 34 10.15 -10.11 7.99
C ALA A 34 9.73 -11.54 8.38
N ASP A 35 8.43 -11.84 8.46
CA ASP A 35 7.89 -13.13 8.91
C ASP A 35 7.03 -13.77 7.82
N ASP A 36 7.52 -14.83 7.18
CA ASP A 36 6.88 -15.54 6.07
C ASP A 36 5.54 -16.20 6.43
N LYS A 37 5.33 -16.46 7.71
CA LYS A 37 4.04 -16.99 8.21
C LYS A 37 3.00 -15.89 8.36
N GLN A 38 3.43 -14.71 8.82
CA GLN A 38 2.54 -13.58 9.00
C GLN A 38 2.21 -12.90 7.67
N ASN A 39 3.20 -12.71 6.79
CA ASN A 39 2.98 -12.11 5.47
C ASN A 39 2.24 -13.05 4.50
N GLY A 40 2.05 -14.30 4.87
CA GLY A 40 1.27 -15.27 4.11
C GLY A 40 2.01 -15.90 2.93
N SER A 41 3.28 -15.57 2.68
CA SER A 41 4.02 -16.12 1.55
C SER A 41 4.14 -17.64 1.63
N LEU A 42 4.48 -18.16 2.80
CA LEU A 42 4.59 -19.61 3.00
C LEU A 42 3.25 -20.32 2.82
N LEU A 43 2.14 -19.71 3.25
CA LEU A 43 0.80 -20.29 3.15
C LEU A 43 0.23 -20.24 1.73
N MET A 44 0.45 -19.13 1.03
CA MET A 44 -0.20 -18.85 -0.26
C MET A 44 0.65 -19.24 -1.45
N MET A 45 1.99 -19.17 -1.31
CA MET A 45 2.93 -19.41 -2.41
C MET A 45 3.78 -20.66 -2.22
N TYR A 46 3.70 -21.29 -1.04
CA TYR A 46 4.58 -22.41 -0.65
C TYR A 46 6.07 -22.05 -0.73
N GLU A 47 6.40 -20.77 -0.63
CA GLU A 47 7.74 -20.22 -0.70
C GLU A 47 7.93 -19.20 0.41
N SER A 48 9.07 -19.25 1.10
CA SER A 48 9.42 -18.27 2.12
C SER A 48 9.93 -17.00 1.44
N ILE A 49 9.13 -15.95 1.45
CA ILE A 49 9.48 -14.62 0.94
C ILE A 49 9.47 -13.67 2.14
N THR A 50 10.62 -13.11 2.44
CA THR A 50 10.79 -12.10 3.49
C THR A 50 11.52 -10.89 2.91
N CYS A 51 11.34 -9.74 3.54
CA CYS A 51 11.98 -8.51 3.17
C CYS A 51 12.48 -7.78 4.42
N LYS A 52 13.72 -7.29 4.36
CA LYS A 52 14.29 -6.48 5.43
C LYS A 52 13.90 -5.02 5.27
N VAL A 53 13.06 -4.54 6.18
CA VAL A 53 12.74 -3.11 6.26
C VAL A 53 13.90 -2.37 6.94
N HIS A 54 14.37 -1.29 6.32
CA HIS A 54 15.51 -0.48 6.78
C HIS A 54 15.05 0.77 7.52
N GLU A 55 13.94 1.35 7.08
CA GLU A 55 13.35 2.55 7.67
C GLU A 55 11.84 2.36 7.83
N VAL A 56 11.27 2.95 8.85
CA VAL A 56 9.83 2.89 9.11
C VAL A 56 9.21 4.27 9.05
N PHE A 57 8.03 4.35 8.45
CA PHE A 57 7.22 5.55 8.38
C PHE A 57 6.05 5.51 9.37
N LYS A 58 5.59 6.71 9.76
CA LYS A 58 4.39 6.93 10.54
C LYS A 58 3.34 7.70 9.75
N ASP A 59 2.11 7.64 10.21
CA ASP A 59 1.00 8.39 9.63
C ASP A 59 1.28 9.92 9.67
N GLY A 60 1.04 10.59 8.55
CA GLY A 60 1.29 12.02 8.37
C GLY A 60 2.75 12.40 8.14
N GLU A 61 3.67 11.47 8.16
CA GLU A 61 5.08 11.75 7.88
C GLU A 61 5.29 12.15 6.42
N THR A 62 6.22 13.07 6.18
CA THR A 62 6.53 13.55 4.83
C THR A 62 8.02 13.38 4.55
N PHE A 63 8.34 12.79 3.42
CA PHE A 63 9.69 12.64 2.89
C PHE A 63 9.76 13.16 1.45
N ARG A 64 10.91 13.06 0.81
CA ARG A 64 11.08 13.53 -0.57
C ARG A 64 11.71 12.46 -1.44
N ILE A 65 11.21 12.36 -2.67
CA ILE A 65 11.84 11.60 -3.76
C ILE A 65 12.30 12.64 -4.81
N GLY A 66 13.59 12.96 -4.80
CA GLY A 66 14.09 14.11 -5.55
C GLY A 66 13.42 15.40 -5.07
N GLU A 67 12.77 16.11 -5.99
CA GLU A 67 12.05 17.35 -5.71
C GLU A 67 10.60 17.13 -5.25
N VAL A 68 10.07 15.91 -5.38
CA VAL A 68 8.66 15.61 -5.10
C VAL A 68 8.45 15.32 -3.60
N PRO A 69 7.62 16.08 -2.89
CA PRO A 69 7.21 15.74 -1.54
C PRO A 69 6.21 14.58 -1.56
N VAL A 70 6.38 13.67 -0.62
CA VAL A 70 5.51 12.50 -0.46
C VAL A 70 5.03 12.43 0.98
N THR A 71 3.72 12.45 1.18
CA THR A 71 3.12 12.32 2.52
C THR A 71 2.54 10.91 2.69
N VAL A 72 2.85 10.29 3.81
CA VAL A 72 2.33 8.97 4.20
C VAL A 72 0.95 9.16 4.83
N LEU A 73 -0.06 8.48 4.31
CA LEU A 73 -1.40 8.40 4.89
C LEU A 73 -1.66 6.94 5.28
N HIS A 74 -1.90 6.69 6.56
CA HIS A 74 -2.27 5.35 7.02
C HIS A 74 -3.67 4.98 6.54
N THR A 75 -3.74 3.95 5.69
CA THR A 75 -4.95 3.44 5.04
C THR A 75 -5.08 1.92 5.26
N PRO A 76 -5.28 1.47 6.51
CA PRO A 76 -5.38 0.05 6.84
C PRO A 76 -6.65 -0.58 6.28
N GLY A 77 -6.65 -1.92 6.22
CA GLY A 77 -7.82 -2.70 5.88
C GLY A 77 -7.54 -3.84 4.92
N HIS A 78 -6.71 -3.65 3.90
CA HIS A 78 -6.12 -4.74 3.14
C HIS A 78 -5.09 -5.47 4.00
N THR A 79 -4.18 -4.72 4.61
CA THR A 79 -3.34 -5.11 5.74
C THR A 79 -3.44 -4.08 6.86
N ALA A 80 -3.00 -4.41 8.07
CA ALA A 80 -3.01 -3.50 9.21
C ALA A 80 -2.07 -2.30 9.04
N GLY A 81 -0.99 -2.44 8.30
CA GLY A 81 -0.02 -1.39 8.04
C GLY A 81 -0.13 -0.78 6.64
N GLY A 82 -1.24 -1.02 5.93
CA GLY A 82 -1.48 -0.43 4.62
C GLY A 82 -1.37 1.09 4.64
N VAL A 83 -0.63 1.65 3.69
CA VAL A 83 -0.47 3.10 3.53
C VAL A 83 -0.74 3.54 2.11
N SER A 84 -1.13 4.80 1.97
CA SER A 84 -1.18 5.50 0.69
C SER A 84 -0.14 6.61 0.69
N TYR A 85 0.56 6.78 -0.43
CA TYR A 85 1.54 7.85 -0.61
C TYR A 85 0.93 8.97 -1.42
N ILE A 86 0.84 10.15 -0.82
CA ILE A 86 0.25 11.34 -1.44
C ILE A 86 1.36 12.22 -1.99
N THR A 87 1.30 12.51 -3.28
CA THR A 87 2.13 13.50 -3.97
C THR A 87 1.25 14.67 -4.45
N PRO A 88 1.82 15.76 -4.99
CA PRO A 88 1.02 16.88 -5.50
C PRO A 88 -0.02 16.51 -6.56
N ASP A 89 0.28 15.52 -7.40
CA ASP A 89 -0.55 15.20 -8.58
C ASP A 89 -1.18 13.80 -8.52
N ALA A 90 -0.68 12.91 -7.66
CA ALA A 90 -1.12 11.51 -7.60
C ALA A 90 -1.16 10.97 -6.17
N VAL A 91 -1.97 9.94 -5.99
CA VAL A 91 -2.02 9.13 -4.76
C VAL A 91 -1.76 7.67 -5.12
N PHE A 92 -0.71 7.11 -4.56
CA PHE A 92 -0.36 5.70 -4.70
C PHE A 92 -1.01 4.92 -3.56
N THR A 93 -2.06 4.19 -3.86
CA THR A 93 -2.98 3.61 -2.87
C THR A 93 -2.73 2.13 -2.58
N GLY A 94 -1.76 1.52 -3.26
CA GLY A 94 -1.55 0.07 -3.16
C GLY A 94 -2.86 -0.69 -3.38
N ASP A 95 -3.12 -1.66 -2.52
CA ASP A 95 -4.35 -2.45 -2.59
C ASP A 95 -5.49 -1.91 -1.71
N THR A 96 -5.40 -0.67 -1.23
CA THR A 96 -6.52 -0.04 -0.53
C THR A 96 -7.61 0.39 -1.52
N LEU A 97 -7.25 1.13 -2.57
CA LEU A 97 -8.14 1.61 -3.62
C LEU A 97 -7.50 1.30 -4.97
N MET A 98 -8.17 0.53 -5.79
CA MET A 98 -7.69 0.09 -7.10
C MET A 98 -8.75 0.36 -8.15
N GLY A 99 -8.38 0.72 -9.35
CA GLY A 99 -9.24 1.10 -10.47
C GLY A 99 -10.68 0.53 -10.44
N TYR A 100 -11.60 1.27 -9.86
CA TYR A 100 -13.01 0.95 -9.62
C TYR A 100 -13.27 -0.25 -8.69
N SER A 101 -12.29 -0.63 -7.86
CA SER A 101 -12.37 -1.73 -6.92
C SER A 101 -11.57 -1.41 -5.66
N VAL A 102 -11.52 -2.36 -4.73
CA VAL A 102 -10.73 -2.29 -3.50
C VAL A 102 -10.04 -3.63 -3.25
N GLY A 103 -8.97 -3.61 -2.48
CA GLY A 103 -8.28 -4.83 -2.06
C GLY A 103 -9.15 -5.72 -1.17
N ARG A 104 -8.83 -7.00 -1.17
CA ARG A 104 -9.45 -7.96 -0.25
C ARG A 104 -9.05 -7.65 1.20
N CYS A 105 -9.91 -8.01 2.14
CA CYS A 105 -9.68 -7.81 3.58
C CYS A 105 -9.79 -9.11 4.39
N ASP A 106 -9.70 -10.24 3.75
CA ASP A 106 -9.73 -11.57 4.37
C ASP A 106 -8.32 -12.17 4.58
N LEU A 107 -7.28 -11.36 4.45
CA LEU A 107 -5.90 -11.69 4.81
C LEU A 107 -5.72 -11.68 6.34
N PRO A 108 -4.64 -12.27 6.89
CA PRO A 108 -4.45 -12.41 8.33
C PRO A 108 -4.58 -11.11 9.14
N THR A 109 -4.21 -9.95 8.57
CA THR A 109 -4.34 -8.62 9.21
C THR A 109 -5.40 -7.75 8.54
N GLY A 110 -6.20 -8.32 7.63
CA GLY A 110 -7.24 -7.60 6.90
C GLY A 110 -8.45 -7.26 7.77
N ASN A 111 -9.07 -6.10 7.50
CA ASN A 111 -10.22 -5.62 8.25
C ASN A 111 -11.13 -4.75 7.37
N SER A 112 -12.33 -5.23 7.08
CA SER A 112 -13.27 -4.52 6.20
C SER A 112 -13.82 -3.22 6.79
N ALA A 113 -13.87 -3.08 8.13
CA ALA A 113 -14.30 -1.85 8.76
C ALA A 113 -13.21 -0.76 8.63
N GLU A 114 -11.95 -1.12 8.86
CA GLU A 114 -10.81 -0.23 8.67
C GLU A 114 -10.67 0.17 7.20
N LEU A 115 -10.85 -0.76 6.26
CA LEU A 115 -10.82 -0.45 4.83
C LEU A 115 -11.85 0.63 4.47
N ARG A 116 -13.08 0.52 4.99
CA ARG A 116 -14.11 1.55 4.76
C ARG A 116 -13.72 2.92 5.29
N GLU A 117 -13.11 2.99 6.48
CA GLU A 117 -12.62 4.27 7.01
C GLU A 117 -11.45 4.81 6.19
N SER A 118 -10.57 3.96 5.71
CA SER A 118 -9.48 4.33 4.81
C SER A 118 -9.99 4.90 3.48
N LEU A 119 -11.01 4.28 2.90
CA LEU A 119 -11.66 4.77 1.68
C LEU A 119 -12.30 6.16 1.89
N LYS A 120 -12.92 6.41 3.05
CA LYS A 120 -13.44 7.75 3.40
C LYS A 120 -12.33 8.79 3.50
N LYS A 121 -11.17 8.43 4.09
CA LYS A 121 -10.00 9.33 4.14
C LYS A 121 -9.54 9.70 2.74
N LEU A 122 -9.41 8.70 1.84
CA LEU A 122 -9.01 8.92 0.45
C LEU A 122 -10.05 9.76 -0.30
N ALA A 123 -11.34 9.47 -0.14
CA ALA A 123 -12.41 10.26 -0.76
C ALA A 123 -12.46 11.71 -0.27
N ALA A 124 -11.97 12.02 0.92
CA ALA A 124 -11.92 13.37 1.48
C ALA A 124 -10.70 14.18 1.02
N LEU A 125 -9.78 13.60 0.26
CA LEU A 125 -8.61 14.32 -0.24
C LEU A 125 -9.04 15.49 -1.15
N PRO A 126 -8.32 16.61 -1.09
CA PRO A 126 -8.64 17.78 -1.92
C PRO A 126 -8.24 17.55 -3.39
N GLY A 127 -8.92 18.28 -4.27
CA GLY A 127 -8.62 18.24 -5.70
C GLY A 127 -9.10 16.96 -6.40
N ASN A 128 -8.46 16.66 -7.51
CA ASN A 128 -8.73 15.46 -8.31
C ASN A 128 -7.41 14.79 -8.72
N PRO A 129 -6.62 14.27 -7.75
CA PRO A 129 -5.38 13.59 -8.07
C PRO A 129 -5.62 12.30 -8.85
N ASP A 130 -4.60 11.87 -9.59
CA ASP A 130 -4.56 10.53 -10.16
C ASP A 130 -4.50 9.49 -9.04
N ILE A 131 -5.25 8.40 -9.20
CA ILE A 131 -5.25 7.26 -8.29
C ILE A 131 -4.48 6.11 -8.94
N CYS A 132 -3.35 5.79 -8.32
CA CYS A 132 -2.45 4.73 -8.75
C CYS A 132 -2.56 3.57 -7.77
N GLY A 133 -3.43 2.60 -8.04
CA GLY A 133 -3.57 1.37 -7.25
C GLY A 133 -2.44 0.38 -7.52
N GLY A 134 -2.29 -0.62 -6.67
CA GLY A 134 -1.35 -1.73 -6.87
C GLY A 134 -1.70 -2.58 -8.09
N HIS A 135 -2.97 -2.62 -8.45
CA HIS A 135 -3.50 -3.35 -9.61
C HIS A 135 -4.55 -2.52 -10.36
N GLY A 136 -4.74 -2.85 -11.63
CA GLY A 136 -5.75 -2.19 -12.47
C GLY A 136 -5.26 -0.90 -13.13
N PRO A 137 -6.17 -0.16 -13.78
CA PRO A 137 -5.82 1.08 -14.46
C PRO A 137 -5.58 2.23 -13.47
N VAL A 138 -4.78 3.21 -13.87
CA VAL A 138 -4.75 4.52 -13.22
C VAL A 138 -6.10 5.21 -13.51
N THR A 139 -6.70 5.78 -12.48
CA THR A 139 -7.96 6.52 -12.53
C THR A 139 -7.79 7.90 -11.91
N THR A 140 -8.86 8.64 -11.71
CA THR A 140 -8.84 9.88 -10.93
C THR A 140 -9.77 9.77 -9.73
N LEU A 141 -9.53 10.59 -8.71
CA LEU A 141 -10.37 10.57 -7.51
C LEU A 141 -11.86 10.84 -7.81
N GLU A 142 -12.15 11.72 -8.75
CA GLU A 142 -13.54 11.96 -9.18
C GLU A 142 -14.17 10.77 -9.90
N ASP A 143 -13.40 10.08 -10.75
CA ASP A 143 -13.87 8.86 -11.41
C ASP A 143 -14.11 7.73 -10.41
N GLU A 144 -13.23 7.58 -9.42
CA GLU A 144 -13.43 6.63 -8.33
C GLU A 144 -14.72 6.94 -7.55
N LYS A 145 -14.91 8.18 -7.10
CA LYS A 145 -16.14 8.61 -6.40
C LYS A 145 -17.42 8.36 -7.20
N ARG A 146 -17.33 8.43 -8.53
CA ARG A 146 -18.49 8.27 -9.42
C ARG A 146 -18.80 6.81 -9.76
N ARG A 147 -17.78 5.97 -9.87
CA ARG A 147 -17.90 4.63 -10.47
C ARG A 147 -17.54 3.50 -9.53
N ASN A 148 -16.74 3.75 -8.48
CA ASN A 148 -16.35 2.72 -7.55
C ASN A 148 -17.50 2.45 -6.56
N PRO A 149 -18.06 1.24 -6.52
CA PRO A 149 -19.20 0.92 -5.66
C PRO A 149 -18.86 0.89 -4.15
N TYR A 150 -17.60 1.04 -3.80
CA TYR A 150 -17.10 1.02 -2.42
C TYR A 150 -16.83 2.42 -1.84
N LEU A 151 -16.89 3.49 -2.67
CA LEU A 151 -16.69 4.91 -2.29
C LEU A 151 -17.98 5.73 -2.13
#